data_29730a45398f8005bb984ce095b436cd
#
_entry.id   29730a45398f8005bb984ce095b436cd
#
_cell.length_a   1.000
_cell.length_b   1.000
_cell.length_c   1.000
_cell.angle_alpha   90.00
_cell.angle_beta   90.00
_cell.angle_gamma   90.00
#
_symmetry.space_group_name_H-M   'P 1'
#
loop_
_entity.id
_entity.type
_entity.pdbx_description
1 polymer ?
#
loop_
_entity_poly.entity_id
_entity_poly.type
_entity_poly.pdbx_seq_one_letter_code
_entity_poly.pdbx_strand_id
1 'polypeptide(L)'
;ALPPAESVVDEILAAAHGLDLVGIYAAGPVWRGFANAEGQRNWHLAETFNLQWSLYDRTDKAVKSACAGFAWDGGELARRMAQARERLALVARPAKALAPGRYRAFLAPSAMEEIVSLLGWGGFSARALETRQSPLSRMRAGERLDPRVSISEDTAGGVAPAFQTEGFTRPANVELVHGPGCPVCV
;
A
#
# COMPACT_ATOMS: atom_id res chain seq x y z
N ALA A 1 7.06 -4.61 20.75
CA ALA A 1 8.27 -3.91 20.32
C ALA A 1 8.87 -4.66 19.15
N LEU A 2 9.39 -3.95 18.16
CA LEU A 2 10.11 -4.52 17.05
C LEU A 2 11.48 -5.05 17.50
N PRO A 3 12.03 -6.11 16.86
CA PRO A 3 13.38 -6.56 17.12
C PRO A 3 14.43 -5.50 16.80
N PRO A 4 15.65 -5.60 17.33
CA PRO A 4 16.76 -4.75 16.92
C PRO A 4 16.99 -4.81 15.39
N ALA A 5 17.26 -3.67 14.78
CA ALA A 5 17.40 -3.59 13.32
C ALA A 5 18.49 -4.52 12.77
N GLU A 6 19.59 -4.67 13.51
CA GLU A 6 20.68 -5.58 13.15
C GLU A 6 20.23 -7.02 13.03
N SER A 7 19.45 -7.53 13.99
CA SER A 7 18.91 -8.89 13.96
C SER A 7 17.98 -9.11 12.76
N VAL A 8 17.16 -8.09 12.44
CA VAL A 8 16.27 -8.16 11.27
C VAL A 8 17.07 -8.16 9.96
N VAL A 9 18.11 -7.35 9.87
CA VAL A 9 19.00 -7.33 8.70
C VAL A 9 19.70 -8.68 8.51
N ASP A 10 20.17 -9.30 9.59
CA ASP A 10 20.78 -10.63 9.54
C ASP A 10 19.78 -11.68 9.02
N GLU A 11 18.52 -11.66 9.47
CA GLU A 11 17.48 -12.54 8.94
C GLU A 11 17.21 -12.29 7.45
N ILE A 12 17.16 -11.02 7.02
CA ILE A 12 16.97 -10.66 5.62
C ILE A 12 18.10 -11.19 4.75
N LEU A 13 19.36 -11.00 5.18
CA LEU A 13 20.53 -11.45 4.46
C LEU A 13 20.59 -12.99 4.41
N ALA A 14 20.23 -13.66 5.50
CA ALA A 14 20.14 -15.10 5.52
C ALA A 14 19.09 -15.65 4.55
N ALA A 15 17.90 -15.04 4.53
CA ALA A 15 16.81 -15.41 3.62
C ALA A 15 17.14 -15.14 2.15
N ALA A 16 17.97 -14.12 1.89
CA ALA A 16 18.42 -13.75 0.55
C ALA A 16 19.69 -14.45 0.09
N HIS A 17 20.21 -15.40 0.87
CA HIS A 17 21.47 -16.07 0.53
C HIS A 17 21.49 -16.59 -0.92
N GLY A 18 22.53 -16.22 -1.66
CA GLY A 18 22.72 -16.59 -3.07
C GLY A 18 21.85 -15.82 -4.06
N LEU A 19 21.20 -14.73 -3.63
CA LEU A 19 20.43 -13.83 -4.48
C LEU A 19 21.08 -12.43 -4.51
N ASP A 20 20.89 -11.73 -5.62
CA ASP A 20 21.21 -10.30 -5.73
C ASP A 20 20.03 -9.49 -5.18
N LEU A 21 20.15 -9.05 -3.93
CA LEU A 21 19.12 -8.29 -3.22
C LEU A 21 19.55 -6.85 -3.00
N VAL A 22 18.68 -5.94 -3.37
CA VAL A 22 18.76 -4.53 -2.98
C VAL A 22 17.47 -4.14 -2.25
N GLY A 23 17.58 -3.54 -1.08
CA GLY A 23 16.40 -3.18 -0.30
C GLY A 23 16.65 -2.14 0.76
N ILE A 24 15.56 -1.66 1.35
CA ILE A 24 15.57 -0.72 2.46
C ILE A 24 14.68 -1.28 3.56
N TYR A 25 15.23 -1.42 4.75
CA TYR A 25 14.49 -1.67 5.98
C TYR A 25 14.47 -0.39 6.80
N ALA A 26 13.29 0.05 7.17
CA ALA A 26 13.07 1.18 8.06
C ALA A 26 12.12 0.75 9.18
N ALA A 27 12.47 0.98 10.43
CA ALA A 27 11.66 0.61 11.58
C ALA A 27 11.83 1.60 12.72
N GLY A 28 10.78 1.75 13.51
CA GLY A 28 10.81 2.57 14.71
C GLY A 28 9.51 3.30 14.99
N PRO A 29 9.50 4.14 16.04
CA PRO A 29 8.34 4.93 16.41
C PRO A 29 8.16 6.12 15.48
N VAL A 30 6.93 6.31 15.02
CA VAL A 30 6.49 7.49 14.29
C VAL A 30 5.63 8.34 15.21
N TRP A 31 6.08 9.55 15.47
CA TRP A 31 5.41 10.51 16.36
C TRP A 31 4.75 11.60 15.54
N ARG A 32 3.50 11.89 15.82
CA ARG A 32 2.79 13.04 15.25
C ARG A 32 2.04 13.76 16.33
N GLY A 33 2.20 15.09 16.37
CA GLY A 33 1.50 15.97 17.30
C GLY A 33 0.86 17.14 16.57
N PHE A 34 -0.26 17.62 17.08
CA PHE A 34 -0.93 18.83 16.64
C PHE A 34 -1.36 19.63 17.84
N ALA A 35 -1.13 20.95 17.80
CA ALA A 35 -1.66 21.88 18.78
C ALA A 35 -2.00 23.23 18.10
N ASN A 36 -3.03 23.91 18.59
CA ASN A 36 -3.45 25.20 18.09
C ASN A 36 -3.76 26.19 19.24
N ALA A 37 -4.04 27.43 18.89
CA ALA A 37 -4.37 28.49 19.85
C ALA A 37 -5.72 28.27 20.57
N GLU A 38 -6.61 27.48 19.98
CA GLU A 38 -7.91 27.10 20.54
C GLU A 38 -7.80 26.02 21.65
N GLY A 39 -6.57 25.62 22.00
CA GLY A 39 -6.31 24.66 23.07
C GLY A 39 -6.42 23.20 22.65
N GLN A 40 -6.65 22.90 21.37
CA GLN A 40 -6.66 21.53 20.87
C GLN A 40 -5.25 20.95 20.92
N ARG A 41 -5.15 19.70 21.38
CA ARG A 41 -3.90 18.95 21.45
C ARG A 41 -4.18 17.51 21.04
N ASN A 42 -3.61 17.11 19.92
CA ASN A 42 -3.71 15.75 19.40
C ASN A 42 -2.33 15.11 19.40
N TRP A 43 -2.28 13.84 19.69
CA TRP A 43 -1.04 13.07 19.74
C TRP A 43 -1.26 11.68 19.13
N HIS A 44 -0.28 11.24 18.38
CA HIS A 44 -0.28 9.90 17.79
C HIS A 44 1.12 9.30 17.90
N LEU A 45 1.17 8.03 18.22
CA LEU A 45 2.38 7.20 18.21
C LEU A 45 2.04 5.86 17.55
N ALA A 46 2.83 5.49 16.55
CA ALA A 46 2.80 4.14 15.99
C ALA A 46 4.23 3.62 15.89
N GLU A 47 4.49 2.43 16.38
CA GLU A 47 5.74 1.71 16.19
C GLU A 47 5.56 0.77 15.00
N THR A 48 6.26 1.03 13.89
CA THR A 48 6.05 0.31 12.63
C THR A 48 7.36 -0.06 11.98
N PHE A 49 7.32 -1.04 11.08
CA PHE A 49 8.41 -1.30 10.15
C PHE A 49 7.91 -1.29 8.71
N ASN A 50 8.83 -1.02 7.79
CA ASN A 50 8.65 -1.18 6.36
C ASN A 50 9.94 -1.78 5.78
N LEU A 51 9.80 -2.87 5.05
CA LEU A 51 10.88 -3.49 4.29
C LEU A 51 10.45 -3.56 2.84
N GLN A 52 11.19 -2.93 1.96
CA GLN A 52 11.03 -3.01 0.52
C GLN A 52 12.31 -3.54 -0.10
N TRP A 53 12.19 -4.50 -1.02
CA TRP A 53 13.36 -5.06 -1.69
C TRP A 53 13.07 -5.44 -3.14
N SER A 54 14.14 -5.56 -3.90
CA SER A 54 14.16 -6.11 -5.25
C SER A 54 15.18 -7.23 -5.32
N LEU A 55 14.81 -8.32 -5.98
CA LEU A 55 15.73 -9.38 -6.37
C LEU A 55 16.03 -9.22 -7.85
N TYR A 56 17.30 -9.19 -8.21
CA TYR A 56 17.76 -9.03 -9.58
C TYR A 56 18.22 -10.36 -10.16
N ASP A 57 18.02 -10.53 -11.46
CA ASP A 57 18.66 -11.57 -12.24
C ASP A 57 19.90 -11.01 -13.00
N ARG A 58 20.59 -11.88 -13.70
CA ARG A 58 21.79 -11.48 -14.46
C ARG A 58 21.48 -10.64 -15.72
N THR A 59 20.21 -10.48 -16.08
CA THR A 59 19.75 -9.77 -17.28
C THR A 59 19.05 -8.46 -16.96
N ASP A 60 19.32 -7.91 -15.77
CA ASP A 60 18.76 -6.62 -15.30
C ASP A 60 17.24 -6.65 -15.05
N LYS A 61 16.63 -7.83 -15.03
CA LYS A 61 15.24 -7.99 -14.64
C LYS A 61 15.13 -8.13 -13.12
N ALA A 62 14.08 -7.57 -12.55
CA ALA A 62 13.88 -7.60 -11.12
C ALA A 62 12.46 -7.99 -10.72
N VAL A 63 12.37 -8.58 -9.54
CA VAL A 63 11.10 -8.79 -8.83
C VAL A 63 11.12 -7.94 -7.58
N LYS A 64 10.17 -7.01 -7.46
CA LYS A 64 9.96 -6.22 -6.26
C LYS A 64 9.03 -6.96 -5.31
N SER A 65 9.29 -6.81 -4.02
CA SER A 65 8.43 -7.27 -2.94
C SER A 65 8.55 -6.32 -1.75
N ALA A 66 7.57 -6.38 -0.86
CA ALA A 66 7.56 -5.56 0.34
C ALA A 66 6.83 -6.27 1.48
N CYS A 67 7.17 -5.93 2.70
CA CYS A 67 6.35 -6.20 3.88
C CYS A 67 6.45 -5.03 4.86
N ALA A 68 5.35 -4.78 5.54
CA ALA A 68 5.24 -3.72 6.54
C ALA A 68 4.27 -4.15 7.64
N GLY A 69 4.38 -3.55 8.81
CA GLY A 69 3.49 -3.89 9.90
C GLY A 69 3.92 -3.31 11.24
N PHE A 70 3.25 -3.77 12.30
CA PHE A 70 3.51 -3.39 13.69
C PHE A 70 4.31 -4.44 14.46
N ALA A 71 4.47 -5.63 13.90
CA ALA A 71 5.23 -6.73 14.46
C ALA A 71 6.03 -7.41 13.37
N TRP A 72 7.28 -7.74 13.67
CA TRP A 72 8.13 -8.49 12.75
C TRP A 72 7.76 -9.97 12.77
N ASP A 73 7.66 -10.56 11.57
CA ASP A 73 7.42 -11.99 11.36
C ASP A 73 8.44 -12.55 10.35
N GLY A 74 9.43 -13.26 10.86
CA GLY A 74 10.46 -13.92 10.03
C GLY A 74 9.88 -15.02 9.13
N GLY A 75 8.77 -15.66 9.53
CA GLY A 75 8.07 -16.65 8.70
C GLY A 75 7.41 -16.01 7.49
N GLU A 76 6.83 -14.82 7.64
CA GLU A 76 6.29 -14.03 6.54
C GLU A 76 7.40 -13.58 5.58
N LEU A 77 8.55 -13.13 6.11
CA LEU A 77 9.72 -12.79 5.30
C LEU A 77 10.16 -14.00 4.46
N ALA A 78 10.35 -15.16 5.09
CA ALA A 78 10.79 -16.38 4.41
C ALA A 78 9.80 -16.78 3.29
N ARG A 79 8.51 -16.72 3.55
CA ARG A 79 7.46 -17.02 2.57
C ARG A 79 7.51 -16.06 1.37
N ARG A 80 7.62 -14.75 1.63
CA ARG A 80 7.70 -13.73 0.57
C ARG A 80 8.99 -13.85 -0.24
N MET A 81 10.10 -14.18 0.42
CA MET A 81 11.39 -14.39 -0.25
C MET A 81 11.33 -15.61 -1.19
N ALA A 82 10.71 -16.71 -0.74
CA ALA A 82 10.50 -17.90 -1.58
C ALA A 82 9.64 -17.57 -2.82
N GLN A 83 8.53 -16.84 -2.63
CA GLN A 83 7.68 -16.39 -3.74
C GLN A 83 8.42 -15.47 -4.71
N ALA A 84 9.22 -14.53 -4.19
CA ALA A 84 10.01 -13.63 -5.02
C ALA A 84 11.06 -14.40 -5.85
N ARG A 85 11.69 -15.41 -5.26
CA ARG A 85 12.64 -16.31 -5.95
C ARG A 85 11.98 -17.09 -7.09
N GLU A 86 10.79 -17.64 -6.87
CA GLU A 86 10.01 -18.33 -7.91
C GLU A 86 9.62 -17.36 -9.04
N ARG A 87 9.16 -16.16 -8.69
CA ARG A 87 8.81 -15.12 -9.68
C ARG A 87 10.04 -14.68 -10.48
N LEU A 88 11.19 -14.53 -9.85
CA LEU A 88 12.42 -14.15 -10.53
C LEU A 88 12.78 -15.17 -11.63
N ALA A 89 12.65 -16.48 -11.34
CA ALA A 89 12.85 -17.52 -12.32
C ALA A 89 11.87 -17.47 -13.51
N LEU A 90 10.64 -16.96 -13.28
CA LEU A 90 9.66 -16.76 -14.34
C LEU A 90 9.99 -15.51 -15.18
N VAL A 91 10.33 -14.41 -14.53
CA VAL A 91 10.65 -13.13 -15.20
C VAL A 91 11.94 -13.25 -16.01
N ALA A 92 12.90 -14.07 -15.59
CA ALA A 92 14.12 -14.34 -16.32
C ALA A 92 13.89 -15.02 -17.70
N ARG A 93 12.71 -15.60 -17.95
CA ARG A 93 12.37 -16.21 -19.24
C ARG A 93 12.28 -15.15 -20.34
N PRO A 94 12.47 -15.55 -21.62
CA PRO A 94 12.26 -14.65 -22.75
C PRO A 94 10.85 -14.03 -22.72
N ALA A 95 10.76 -12.73 -22.97
CA ALA A 95 9.49 -12.03 -23.04
C ALA A 95 8.66 -12.53 -24.24
N LYS A 96 7.34 -12.65 -24.03
CA LYS A 96 6.38 -12.92 -25.10
C LYS A 96 5.57 -11.68 -25.39
N ALA A 97 5.53 -11.26 -26.65
CA ALA A 97 4.62 -10.21 -27.10
C ALA A 97 3.20 -10.77 -27.17
N LEU A 98 2.25 -10.06 -26.57
CA LEU A 98 0.82 -10.34 -26.74
C LEU A 98 0.25 -9.42 -27.79
N ALA A 99 -0.60 -9.95 -28.67
CA ALA A 99 -1.34 -9.12 -29.62
C ALA A 99 -2.29 -8.18 -28.85
N PRO A 100 -2.58 -6.96 -29.36
CA PRO A 100 -3.62 -6.13 -28.76
C PRO A 100 -4.95 -6.87 -28.70
N GLY A 101 -5.61 -6.81 -27.52
CA GLY A 101 -6.85 -7.55 -27.31
C GLY A 101 -7.38 -7.44 -25.88
N ARG A 102 -8.49 -8.12 -25.62
CA ARG A 102 -9.07 -8.22 -24.26
C ARG A 102 -8.63 -9.53 -23.61
N TYR A 103 -8.05 -9.44 -22.44
CA TYR A 103 -7.52 -10.56 -21.70
C TYR A 103 -8.15 -10.61 -20.30
N ARG A 104 -8.40 -11.82 -19.81
CA ARG A 104 -8.68 -12.00 -18.38
C ARG A 104 -7.35 -11.94 -17.63
N ALA A 105 -7.25 -11.02 -16.68
CA ALA A 105 -6.07 -10.86 -15.84
C ALA A 105 -6.42 -11.08 -14.37
N PHE A 106 -5.49 -11.65 -13.63
CA PHE A 106 -5.50 -11.63 -12.17
C PHE A 106 -4.52 -10.55 -11.71
N LEU A 107 -5.05 -9.58 -10.95
CA LEU A 107 -4.23 -8.55 -10.32
C LEU A 107 -3.92 -8.98 -8.89
N ALA A 108 -2.64 -9.16 -8.60
CA ALA A 108 -2.18 -9.45 -7.25
C ALA A 108 -2.46 -8.25 -6.31
N PRO A 109 -2.55 -8.46 -4.98
CA PRO A 109 -2.79 -7.37 -4.03
C PRO A 109 -1.86 -6.17 -4.19
N SER A 110 -0.57 -6.39 -4.47
CA SER A 110 0.39 -5.31 -4.72
C SER A 110 0.09 -4.48 -5.97
N ALA A 111 -0.44 -5.11 -7.04
CA ALA A 111 -0.87 -4.38 -8.23
C ALA A 111 -2.17 -3.59 -7.98
N MET A 112 -3.06 -4.13 -7.15
CA MET A 112 -4.27 -3.43 -6.72
C MET A 112 -3.95 -2.24 -5.81
N GLU A 113 -2.95 -2.37 -4.93
CA GLU A 113 -2.45 -1.29 -4.10
C GLU A 113 -2.01 -0.09 -4.93
N GLU A 114 -1.24 -0.30 -6.01
CA GLU A 114 -0.82 0.77 -6.91
C GLU A 114 -2.02 1.47 -7.58
N ILE A 115 -3.03 0.71 -8.03
CA ILE A 115 -4.23 1.27 -8.64
C ILE A 115 -5.02 2.11 -7.62
N VAL A 116 -5.21 1.60 -6.40
CA VAL A 116 -5.92 2.32 -5.33
C VAL A 116 -5.13 3.55 -4.90
N SER A 117 -3.81 3.48 -4.85
CA SER A 117 -2.93 4.61 -4.54
C SER A 117 -3.06 5.75 -5.56
N LEU A 118 -3.21 5.43 -6.85
CA LEU A 118 -3.49 6.44 -7.88
C LEU A 118 -4.83 7.15 -7.64
N LEU A 119 -5.86 6.44 -7.20
CA LEU A 119 -7.14 7.04 -6.80
C LEU A 119 -6.98 7.90 -5.54
N GLY A 120 -6.10 7.51 -4.61
CA GLY A 120 -5.78 8.26 -3.39
C GLY A 120 -5.22 9.65 -3.66
N TRP A 121 -4.62 9.90 -4.83
CA TRP A 121 -4.07 11.21 -5.25
C TRP A 121 -5.17 12.21 -5.65
N GLY A 122 -6.20 12.33 -4.82
CA GLY A 122 -7.30 13.27 -5.00
C GLY A 122 -8.54 12.67 -5.69
N GLY A 123 -8.51 11.39 -6.05
CA GLY A 123 -9.69 10.73 -6.63
C GLY A 123 -10.90 10.75 -5.72
N PHE A 124 -10.68 10.65 -4.41
CA PHE A 124 -11.73 10.70 -3.38
C PHE A 124 -11.97 12.11 -2.82
N SER A 125 -11.31 13.13 -3.35
CA SER A 125 -11.53 14.51 -2.91
C SER A 125 -12.89 15.03 -3.37
N ALA A 126 -13.74 15.51 -2.44
CA ALA A 126 -15.01 16.15 -2.74
C ALA A 126 -14.85 17.30 -3.72
N ARG A 127 -13.86 18.17 -3.48
CA ARG A 127 -13.54 19.28 -4.36
C ARG A 127 -13.19 18.82 -5.76
N ALA A 128 -12.33 17.79 -5.90
CA ALA A 128 -11.94 17.26 -7.21
C ALA A 128 -13.13 16.62 -7.94
N LEU A 129 -14.06 15.99 -7.21
CA LEU A 129 -15.30 15.47 -7.76
C LEU A 129 -16.21 16.58 -8.26
N GLU A 130 -16.39 17.66 -7.50
CA GLU A 130 -17.22 18.80 -7.88
C GLU A 130 -16.65 19.55 -9.10
N THR A 131 -15.33 19.73 -9.13
CA THR A 131 -14.65 20.39 -10.25
C THR A 131 -14.38 19.47 -11.43
N ARG A 132 -14.85 18.22 -11.40
CA ARG A 132 -14.67 17.19 -12.43
C ARG A 132 -13.20 16.86 -12.74
N GLN A 133 -12.33 17.03 -11.77
CA GLN A 133 -10.91 16.69 -11.87
C GLN A 133 -10.59 15.28 -11.34
N SER A 134 -11.53 14.67 -10.61
CA SER A 134 -11.38 13.31 -10.12
C SER A 134 -11.60 12.30 -11.25
N PRO A 135 -10.80 11.21 -11.33
CA PRO A 135 -11.08 10.08 -12.21
C PRO A 135 -12.43 9.40 -11.90
N LEU A 136 -12.95 9.57 -10.68
CA LEU A 136 -14.26 9.06 -10.24
C LEU A 136 -15.43 9.99 -10.61
N SER A 137 -15.19 11.11 -11.29
CA SER A 137 -16.24 12.06 -11.70
C SER A 137 -17.32 11.40 -12.56
N ARG A 138 -16.99 10.34 -13.30
CA ARG A 138 -17.95 9.56 -14.09
C ARG A 138 -19.00 8.84 -13.23
N MET A 139 -18.66 8.49 -11.99
CA MET A 139 -19.61 7.88 -11.06
C MET A 139 -20.74 8.84 -10.70
N ARG A 140 -20.49 10.15 -10.65
CA ARG A 140 -21.55 11.18 -10.50
C ARG A 140 -22.47 11.26 -11.73
N ALA A 141 -21.98 10.87 -12.89
CA ALA A 141 -22.76 10.78 -14.12
C ALA A 141 -23.51 9.44 -14.28
N GLY A 142 -23.45 8.56 -13.26
CA GLY A 142 -24.18 7.29 -13.24
C GLY A 142 -23.34 6.07 -13.66
N GLU A 143 -22.06 6.24 -14.03
CA GLU A 143 -21.17 5.08 -14.20
C GLU A 143 -20.93 4.41 -12.85
N ARG A 144 -20.75 3.08 -12.87
CA ARG A 144 -20.58 2.28 -11.66
C ARG A 144 -19.37 1.38 -11.78
N LEU A 145 -18.68 1.16 -10.67
CA LEU A 145 -17.72 0.07 -10.54
C LEU A 145 -18.47 -1.26 -10.41
N ASP A 146 -17.75 -2.36 -10.52
CA ASP A 146 -18.31 -3.69 -10.24
C ASP A 146 -18.92 -3.70 -8.83
N PRO A 147 -20.14 -4.26 -8.61
CA PRO A 147 -20.80 -4.27 -7.31
C PRO A 147 -20.00 -4.95 -6.18
N ARG A 148 -19.00 -5.73 -6.54
CA ARG A 148 -18.08 -6.38 -5.58
C ARG A 148 -16.98 -5.46 -5.06
N VAL A 149 -16.82 -4.25 -5.64
CA VAL A 149 -15.79 -3.30 -5.23
C VAL A 149 -16.34 -2.43 -4.11
N SER A 150 -15.71 -2.53 -2.94
CA SER A 150 -15.91 -1.62 -1.80
C SER A 150 -14.55 -1.07 -1.40
N ILE A 151 -14.49 0.24 -1.14
CA ILE A 151 -13.27 0.92 -0.72
C ILE A 151 -13.61 1.77 0.50
N SER A 152 -12.84 1.64 1.57
CA SER A 152 -12.98 2.46 2.78
C SER A 152 -11.63 2.97 3.25
N GLU A 153 -11.65 4.13 3.91
CA GLU A 153 -10.54 4.64 4.71
C GLU A 153 -10.71 4.11 6.14
N ASP A 154 -9.78 3.26 6.57
CA ASP A 154 -9.73 2.70 7.92
C ASP A 154 -8.67 3.41 8.75
N THR A 155 -9.11 4.41 9.53
CA THR A 155 -8.23 5.15 10.43
C THR A 155 -7.94 4.36 11.71
N ALA A 156 -8.89 3.56 12.19
CA ALA A 156 -8.75 2.82 13.44
C ALA A 156 -7.76 1.66 13.32
N GLY A 157 -7.71 0.98 12.17
CA GLY A 157 -6.82 -0.15 11.91
C GLY A 157 -5.49 0.25 11.25
N GLY A 158 -5.32 1.51 10.89
CA GLY A 158 -4.17 1.99 10.12
C GLY A 158 -3.04 2.60 10.96
N VAL A 159 -2.00 3.00 10.26
CA VAL A 159 -0.85 3.75 10.79
C VAL A 159 -1.08 5.26 10.79
N ALA A 160 -2.19 5.72 10.25
CA ALA A 160 -2.54 7.13 10.18
C ALA A 160 -3.07 7.63 11.53
N PRO A 161 -2.73 8.87 11.92
CA PRO A 161 -3.29 9.46 13.14
C PRO A 161 -4.81 9.65 13.00
N ALA A 162 -5.53 9.59 14.13
CA ALA A 162 -6.96 9.86 14.20
C ALA A 162 -7.30 11.37 14.03
N PHE A 163 -6.41 12.13 13.45
CA PHE A 163 -6.58 13.57 13.15
C PHE A 163 -5.83 13.93 11.87
N GLN A 164 -6.34 14.95 11.19
CA GLN A 164 -5.71 15.52 9.99
C GLN A 164 -4.64 16.56 10.37
N THR A 165 -3.90 17.02 9.37
CA THR A 165 -2.82 18.01 9.53
C THR A 165 -3.35 19.33 10.13
N GLU A 166 -4.61 19.66 9.84
CA GLU A 166 -5.31 20.84 10.36
C GLU A 166 -5.96 20.61 11.73
N GLY A 167 -5.79 19.40 12.31
CA GLY A 167 -6.27 19.05 13.63
C GLY A 167 -7.67 18.45 13.70
N PHE A 168 -8.40 18.37 12.60
CA PHE A 168 -9.72 17.74 12.57
C PHE A 168 -9.64 16.26 12.92
N THR A 169 -10.51 15.82 13.82
CA THR A 169 -10.61 14.39 14.15
C THR A 169 -11.21 13.62 12.99
N ARG A 170 -10.58 12.49 12.66
CA ARG A 170 -11.06 11.57 11.62
C ARG A 170 -12.03 10.55 12.22
N PRO A 171 -13.08 10.18 11.49
CA PRO A 171 -13.87 9.01 11.83
C PRO A 171 -13.00 7.75 11.84
N ALA A 172 -13.39 6.75 12.62
CA ALA A 172 -12.67 5.47 12.70
C ALA A 172 -12.65 4.73 11.35
N ASN A 173 -13.73 4.86 10.59
CA ASN A 173 -13.86 4.31 9.24
C ASN A 173 -14.73 5.23 8.39
N VAL A 174 -14.34 5.45 7.14
CA VAL A 174 -15.11 6.19 6.13
C VAL A 174 -15.26 5.33 4.89
N GLU A 175 -16.49 5.01 4.52
CA GLU A 175 -16.77 4.29 3.29
C GLU A 175 -16.66 5.25 2.09
N LEU A 176 -15.68 5.02 1.23
CA LEU A 176 -15.40 5.85 0.06
C LEU A 176 -16.15 5.37 -1.19
N VAL A 177 -16.28 4.05 -1.35
CA VAL A 177 -17.05 3.41 -2.42
C VAL A 177 -17.79 2.21 -1.86
N HIS A 178 -19.10 2.19 -2.04
CA HIS A 178 -19.95 1.07 -1.61
C HIS A 178 -20.44 0.23 -2.79
N GLY A 179 -20.35 -1.12 -2.66
CA GLY A 179 -20.55 -2.11 -3.71
C GLY A 179 -21.75 -1.94 -4.65
N PRO A 180 -23.04 -1.79 -4.27
CA PRO A 180 -24.13 -1.70 -5.25
C PRO A 180 -24.31 -0.35 -5.94
N GLY A 181 -23.32 0.54 -5.89
CA GLY A 181 -23.35 1.74 -6.69
C GLY A 181 -23.73 3.01 -5.95
N CYS A 182 -23.27 3.15 -4.73
CA CYS A 182 -23.30 4.47 -4.12
C CYS A 182 -22.19 5.35 -4.71
N PRO A 183 -22.51 6.58 -5.09
CA PRO A 183 -21.48 7.59 -5.32
C PRO A 183 -20.70 7.79 -4.01
N VAL A 184 -19.44 8.17 -4.17
CA VAL A 184 -18.56 8.62 -3.10
C VAL A 184 -19.35 9.43 -2.07
N CYS A 185 -19.56 8.84 -0.90
CA CYS A 185 -20.07 9.59 0.25
C CYS A 185 -18.89 10.37 0.83
N VAL A 186 -18.85 11.65 0.58
CA VAL A 186 -17.90 12.59 1.19
C VAL A 186 -18.65 13.48 2.15
#